data_75ce1d31222ebfd3fd68d20aba09a0c5
#
_entry.id   75ce1d31222ebfd3fd68d20aba09a0c5
#
_cell.length_a   1.000
_cell.length_b   1.000
_cell.length_c   1.000
_cell.angle_alpha   90.00
_cell.angle_beta   90.00
_cell.angle_gamma   90.00
#
_symmetry.space_group_name_H-M   'P 1'
#
loop_
_entity.id
_entity.type
_entity.pdbx_description
1 polymer ?
#
loop_
_entity_poly.entity_id
_entity_poly.type
_entity_poly.pdbx_seq_one_letter_code
_entity_poly.pdbx_strand_id
1 'polypeptide(L)'
;MYLFFIRHFNDIDHFTPIIWRMHRDGYPVAVYCMNPDYDIHSDYRLQFLRGLGIKVTSLYDEFTRHLGFLHRVLRFISQTGFAIARRLDAS
;
A
#
# COMPACT_ATOMS: atom_id res chain seq x y z
N MET A 1 -11.50 4.10 6.03
CA MET A 1 -10.06 3.81 5.99
C MET A 1 -9.48 4.18 4.64
N TYR A 2 -8.32 4.78 4.64
CA TYR A 2 -7.64 5.15 3.41
C TYR A 2 -6.59 4.10 3.08
N LEU A 3 -6.63 3.59 1.85
CA LEU A 3 -5.75 2.52 1.40
C LEU A 3 -4.78 3.07 0.36
N PHE A 4 -3.50 2.84 0.57
CA PHE A 4 -2.46 3.24 -0.36
C PHE A 4 -1.85 1.99 -0.98
N PHE A 5 -1.91 1.92 -2.31
CA PHE A 5 -1.34 0.83 -3.08
C PHE A 5 -0.04 1.29 -3.72
N ILE A 6 1.05 0.66 -3.33
CA ILE A 6 2.38 1.00 -3.84
C ILE A 6 2.93 -0.15 -4.67
N ARG A 7 3.74 0.16 -5.67
CA ARG A 7 4.33 -0.83 -6.58
C ARG A 7 5.85 -0.89 -6.48
N HIS A 8 6.50 0.25 -6.24
CA HIS A 8 7.95 0.35 -6.18
C HIS A 8 8.34 1.62 -5.43
N PHE A 9 9.66 1.84 -5.33
CA PHE A 9 10.19 2.93 -4.48
C PHE A 9 9.70 4.32 -4.89
N ASN A 10 9.39 4.56 -6.16
CA ASN A 10 8.87 5.85 -6.59
C ASN A 10 7.52 6.17 -5.94
N ASP A 11 6.64 5.18 -5.88
CA ASP A 11 5.35 5.34 -5.20
C ASP A 11 5.57 5.61 -3.72
N ILE A 12 6.52 4.93 -3.11
CA ILE A 12 6.84 5.11 -1.69
C ILE A 12 7.33 6.54 -1.45
N ASP A 13 8.22 7.06 -2.30
CA ASP A 13 8.70 8.43 -2.19
C ASP A 13 7.56 9.45 -2.23
N HIS A 14 6.60 9.24 -3.12
CA HIS A 14 5.47 10.14 -3.26
C HIS A 14 4.48 10.03 -2.10
N PHE A 15 4.19 8.81 -1.65
CA PHE A 15 3.10 8.58 -0.70
C PHE A 15 3.53 8.66 0.75
N THR A 16 4.79 8.39 1.08
CA THR A 16 5.22 8.35 2.48
C THR A 16 4.89 9.64 3.25
N PRO A 17 5.18 10.83 2.72
CA PRO A 17 4.84 12.07 3.43
C PRO A 17 3.34 12.24 3.61
N ILE A 18 2.55 11.85 2.61
CA ILE A 18 1.09 11.94 2.65
C ILE A 18 0.53 10.99 3.70
N ILE A 19 1.00 9.75 3.70
CA ILE A 19 0.57 8.73 4.65
C ILE A 19 0.90 9.15 6.06
N TRP A 20 2.13 9.65 6.29
CA TRP A 20 2.56 10.11 7.58
C TRP A 20 1.65 11.24 8.10
N ARG A 21 1.36 12.21 7.23
CA ARG A 21 0.53 13.35 7.61
C ARG A 21 -0.89 12.93 7.92
N MET A 22 -1.46 12.05 7.11
CA MET A 22 -2.81 11.53 7.36
C MET A 22 -2.87 10.78 8.68
N HIS A 23 -1.87 9.94 8.95
CA HIS A 23 -1.79 9.22 10.21
C HIS A 23 -1.69 10.18 11.40
N ARG A 24 -0.84 11.19 11.27
CA ARG A 24 -0.67 12.21 12.32
C ARG A 24 -1.98 12.93 12.60
N ASP A 25 -2.77 13.19 11.57
CA ASP A 25 -4.05 13.89 11.68
C ASP A 25 -5.20 12.98 12.14
N GLY A 26 -4.90 11.70 12.45
CA GLY A 26 -5.88 10.78 13.00
C GLY A 26 -6.66 9.97 12.00
N TYR A 27 -6.31 10.02 10.72
CA TYR A 27 -6.98 9.20 9.71
C TYR A 27 -6.47 7.76 9.74
N PRO A 28 -7.37 6.77 9.70
CA PRO A 28 -6.94 5.38 9.60
C PRO A 28 -6.41 5.09 8.20
N VAL A 29 -5.16 4.67 8.12
CA VAL A 29 -4.48 4.39 6.86
C VAL A 29 -3.85 3.01 6.87
N ALA A 30 -3.77 2.39 5.69
CA ALA A 30 -3.06 1.13 5.49
C ALA A 30 -2.35 1.17 4.15
N VAL A 31 -1.20 0.50 4.07
CA VAL A 31 -0.35 0.49 2.88
C VAL A 31 -0.20 -0.95 2.40
N TYR A 32 -0.48 -1.17 1.13
CA TYR A 32 -0.37 -2.48 0.49
C TYR A 32 0.60 -2.41 -0.68
N CYS A 33 1.64 -3.23 -0.63
CA CYS A 33 2.55 -3.38 -1.76
C CYS A 33 1.97 -4.38 -2.75
N MET A 34 1.83 -3.97 -4.01
CA MET A 34 1.25 -4.78 -5.06
C MET A 34 2.28 -5.61 -5.81
N ASN A 35 3.55 -5.27 -5.68
CA ASN A 35 4.62 -5.97 -6.36
C ASN A 35 5.20 -7.05 -5.44
N PRO A 36 4.97 -8.35 -5.76
CA PRO A 36 5.46 -9.43 -4.90
C PRO A 36 6.98 -9.53 -4.86
N ASP A 37 7.67 -8.93 -5.83
CA ASP A 37 9.13 -8.96 -5.90
C ASP A 37 9.78 -7.82 -5.12
N TYR A 38 8.99 -6.87 -4.62
CA TYR A 38 9.52 -5.76 -3.85
C TYR A 38 9.63 -6.15 -2.38
N ASP A 39 10.82 -5.98 -1.81
CA ASP A 39 11.05 -6.31 -0.41
C ASP A 39 10.64 -5.13 0.49
N ILE A 40 9.43 -5.22 1.02
CA ILE A 40 8.89 -4.20 1.92
C ILE A 40 9.60 -4.18 3.28
N HIS A 41 10.29 -5.25 3.64
CA HIS A 41 10.95 -5.36 4.93
C HIS A 41 12.29 -4.62 4.95
N SER A 42 12.93 -4.45 3.79
CA SER A 42 14.21 -3.76 3.71
C SER A 42 14.08 -2.26 3.43
N ASP A 43 12.87 -1.78 3.10
CA ASP A 43 12.66 -0.37 2.81
C ASP A 43 12.51 0.43 4.10
N TYR A 44 13.45 1.36 4.33
CA TYR A 44 13.46 2.14 5.57
C TYR A 44 12.23 3.03 5.75
N ARG A 45 11.64 3.50 4.64
CA ARG A 45 10.45 4.37 4.70
C ARG A 45 9.23 3.57 5.15
N LEU A 46 9.11 2.34 4.67
CA LEU A 46 8.04 1.45 5.10
C LEU A 46 8.24 1.01 6.55
N GLN A 47 9.47 0.79 6.96
CA GLN A 47 9.76 0.49 8.36
C GLN A 47 9.40 1.67 9.27
N PHE A 48 9.67 2.88 8.82
CA PHE A 48 9.26 4.09 9.54
C PHE A 48 7.73 4.13 9.74
N LEU A 49 6.97 3.85 8.68
CA LEU A 49 5.52 3.84 8.76
C LEU A 49 5.01 2.74 9.70
N ARG A 50 5.62 1.57 9.66
CA ARG A 50 5.29 0.49 10.59
C ARG A 50 5.55 0.88 12.04
N GLY A 51 6.64 1.57 12.28
CA GLY A 51 6.97 2.06 13.61
C GLY A 51 5.94 3.00 14.18
N LEU A 52 5.17 3.66 13.31
CA LEU A 52 4.06 4.52 13.72
C LEU A 52 2.77 3.75 13.98
N GLY A 53 2.76 2.44 13.78
CA GLY A 53 1.57 1.61 13.94
C GLY A 53 0.71 1.49 12.69
N ILE A 54 1.21 1.96 11.54
CA ILE A 54 0.49 1.84 10.27
C ILE A 54 0.69 0.44 9.72
N LYS A 55 -0.40 -0.18 9.27
CA LYS A 55 -0.33 -1.48 8.61
C LYS A 55 0.36 -1.35 7.26
N VAL A 56 1.49 -2.03 7.09
CA VAL A 56 2.22 -2.09 5.83
C VAL A 56 2.45 -3.56 5.52
N THR A 57 1.88 -4.04 4.44
CA THR A 57 1.99 -5.45 4.07
C THR A 57 1.99 -5.62 2.57
N SER A 58 2.40 -6.80 2.11
CA SER A 58 2.25 -7.20 0.72
C SER A 58 0.82 -7.68 0.49
N LEU A 59 0.20 -7.18 -0.57
CA LEU A 59 -1.13 -7.67 -0.95
C LEU A 59 -1.08 -9.17 -1.28
N TYR A 60 0.05 -9.63 -1.84
CA TYR A 60 0.27 -11.03 -2.10
C TYR A 60 0.26 -11.86 -0.82
N ASP A 61 0.98 -11.42 0.21
CA ASP A 61 1.03 -12.13 1.49
C ASP A 61 -0.32 -12.12 2.20
N GLU A 62 -1.03 -11.00 2.12
CA GLU A 62 -2.33 -10.83 2.75
C GLU A 62 -3.36 -11.81 2.20
N PHE A 63 -3.32 -12.08 0.90
CA PHE A 63 -4.37 -12.82 0.21
C PHE A 63 -3.89 -14.13 -0.41
N THR A 64 -2.80 -14.71 0.07
CA THR A 64 -2.28 -15.96 -0.49
C THR A 64 -3.29 -17.11 -0.45
N ARG A 65 -4.24 -17.07 0.47
CA ARG A 65 -5.28 -18.09 0.59
C ARG A 65 -6.28 -18.08 -0.56
N HIS A 66 -6.33 -16.98 -1.32
CA HIS A 66 -7.28 -16.77 -2.41
C HIS A 66 -6.54 -16.49 -3.71
N LEU A 67 -5.66 -17.40 -4.11
CA LEU A 67 -4.72 -17.18 -5.21
C LEU A 67 -5.40 -16.76 -6.52
N GLY A 68 -6.52 -17.37 -6.88
CA GLY A 68 -7.23 -17.02 -8.12
C GLY A 68 -7.79 -15.60 -8.08
N PHE A 69 -8.44 -15.24 -6.99
CA PHE A 69 -8.97 -13.91 -6.77
C PHE A 69 -7.84 -12.89 -6.68
N LEU A 70 -6.78 -13.23 -5.96
CA LEU A 70 -5.62 -12.38 -5.79
C LEU A 70 -4.98 -12.05 -7.14
N HIS A 71 -4.86 -13.02 -8.03
CA HIS A 71 -4.28 -12.81 -9.34
C HIS A 71 -5.06 -11.76 -10.14
N ARG A 72 -6.38 -11.82 -10.08
CA ARG A 72 -7.25 -10.84 -10.73
C ARG A 72 -7.08 -9.46 -10.11
N VAL A 73 -7.08 -9.40 -8.79
CA VAL A 73 -6.95 -8.13 -8.06
C VAL A 73 -5.60 -7.49 -8.35
N LEU A 74 -4.52 -8.25 -8.27
CA LEU A 74 -3.18 -7.73 -8.52
C LEU A 74 -3.02 -7.23 -9.95
N ARG A 75 -3.55 -7.97 -10.92
CA ARG A 75 -3.51 -7.56 -12.33
C ARG A 75 -4.26 -6.24 -12.52
N PHE A 76 -5.45 -6.14 -11.97
CA PHE A 76 -6.26 -4.94 -12.06
C PHE A 76 -5.57 -3.75 -11.40
N ILE A 77 -5.07 -3.94 -10.17
CA ILE A 77 -4.45 -2.87 -9.39
C ILE A 77 -3.11 -2.45 -10.01
N SER A 78 -2.32 -3.38 -10.56
CA SER A 78 -1.06 -3.00 -11.19
C SER A 78 -1.26 -2.13 -12.42
N GLN A 79 -2.41 -2.26 -13.09
CA GLN A 79 -2.76 -1.43 -14.23
C GLN A 79 -3.38 -0.09 -13.82
N THR A 80 -4.12 -0.06 -12.71
CA THR A 80 -4.92 1.10 -12.30
C THR A 80 -4.65 1.56 -10.88
N GLY A 81 -3.65 1.01 -10.21
CA GLY A 81 -3.43 1.18 -8.77
C GLY A 81 -3.47 2.62 -8.29
N PHE A 82 -2.84 3.52 -9.03
CA PHE A 82 -2.83 4.93 -8.67
C PHE A 82 -4.22 5.55 -8.73
N ALA A 83 -4.99 5.21 -9.76
CA ALA A 83 -6.36 5.70 -9.92
C ALA A 83 -7.28 5.14 -8.85
N ILE A 84 -7.08 3.88 -8.45
CA ILE A 84 -7.86 3.25 -7.38
C ILE A 84 -7.60 3.95 -6.05
N ALA A 85 -6.36 4.22 -5.73
CA ALA A 85 -6.00 4.94 -4.51
C ALA A 85 -6.69 6.30 -4.46
N ARG A 86 -6.73 7.02 -5.58
CA ARG A 86 -7.41 8.31 -5.66
C ARG A 86 -8.91 8.19 -5.45
N ARG A 87 -9.54 7.16 -6.00
CA ARG A 87 -10.98 6.94 -5.81
C ARG A 87 -11.33 6.66 -4.36
N LEU A 88 -10.55 5.82 -3.71
CA LEU A 88 -10.77 5.49 -2.30
C LEU A 88 -10.57 6.72 -1.43
N ASP A 89 -9.64 7.57 -1.79
CA ASP A 89 -9.36 8.81 -1.08
C ASP A 89 -10.51 9.82 -1.27
N ALA A 90 -11.12 9.83 -2.46
CA ALA A 90 -12.20 10.77 -2.78
C ALA A 90 -13.55 10.34 -2.18
N SER A 91 -13.73 9.06 -1.90
CA SER A 91 -14.96 8.55 -1.34
C SER A 91 -14.95 8.59 0.19
#